data_6ce46f266c3ca32bdb8348c54ce54f9d
#
_entry.id   6ce46f266c3ca32bdb8348c54ce54f9d
#
_cell.length_a   1.000
_cell.length_b   1.000
_cell.length_c   1.000
_cell.angle_alpha   90.00
_cell.angle_beta   90.00
_cell.angle_gamma   90.00
#
_symmetry.space_group_name_H-M   'P 1'
#
loop_
_entity.id
_entity.type
_entity.pdbx_description
1 polymer ?
#
loop_
_entity_poly.entity_id
_entity_poly.type
_entity_poly.pdbx_seq_one_letter_code
_entity_poly.pdbx_strand_id
1 'polypeptide(L)'
;MALKKIPNPTFKQTVEIPVPGEKPEKVDFDFNYMSKSAYKTFLDSMAGQDDNETIFKLIAKWPLNEVFGEPSQASVADLFDAYPGAPSAIFAGFVKGLHQGRAGN
;
A
#
# COMPACT_ATOMS: atom_id res chain seq x y z
N MET A 1 -12.43 -17.49 16.47
CA MET A 1 -12.38 -16.45 15.45
C MET A 1 -13.77 -15.90 15.23
N ALA A 2 -13.86 -14.65 14.97
CA ALA A 2 -15.15 -14.05 14.68
C ALA A 2 -15.00 -13.02 13.58
N LEU A 3 -15.91 -13.09 12.63
CA LEU A 3 -16.03 -12.02 11.65
C LEU A 3 -16.77 -10.86 12.30
N LYS A 4 -16.27 -9.67 12.10
CA LYS A 4 -16.93 -8.46 12.56
C LYS A 4 -17.80 -7.91 11.43
N LYS A 5 -18.92 -7.31 11.80
CA LYS A 5 -19.73 -6.64 10.78
C LYS A 5 -18.93 -5.50 10.13
N ILE A 6 -18.16 -4.78 10.94
CA ILE A 6 -17.26 -3.73 10.46
C ILE A 6 -15.84 -4.19 10.74
N PRO A 7 -15.06 -4.52 9.71
CA PRO A 7 -13.66 -4.93 9.90
C PRO A 7 -12.81 -3.83 10.51
N ASN A 8 -11.61 -4.18 10.94
CA ASN A 8 -10.66 -3.19 11.44
C ASN A 8 -10.36 -2.16 10.33
N PRO A 9 -10.17 -0.90 10.70
CA PRO A 9 -9.97 0.16 9.69
C PRO A 9 -8.65 0.06 8.94
N THR A 10 -7.68 -0.68 9.48
CA THR A 10 -6.38 -0.88 8.81
C THR A 10 -5.95 -2.32 8.91
N PHE A 11 -5.04 -2.72 8.05
CA PHE A 11 -4.42 -4.05 8.13
C PHE A 11 -2.94 -3.94 7.76
N LYS A 12 -2.12 -4.80 8.34
CA LYS A 12 -0.68 -4.83 8.10
C LYS A 12 -0.35 -5.82 7.00
N GLN A 13 0.55 -5.43 6.11
CA GLN A 13 1.01 -6.29 5.01
C GLN A 13 2.47 -5.98 4.71
N THR A 14 3.28 -7.03 4.61
CA THR A 14 4.68 -6.90 4.18
C THR A 14 4.71 -6.79 2.65
N VAL A 15 5.43 -5.78 2.16
CA VAL A 15 5.60 -5.53 0.73
C VAL A 15 7.08 -5.63 0.41
N GLU A 16 7.42 -6.32 -0.67
CA GLU A 16 8.81 -6.38 -1.13
C GLU A 16 9.01 -5.32 -2.20
N ILE A 17 9.73 -4.27 -1.83
CA ILE A 17 10.02 -3.14 -2.73
C ILE A 17 11.25 -3.51 -3.58
N PRO A 18 11.14 -3.55 -4.91
CA PRO A 18 12.31 -3.83 -5.76
C PRO A 18 13.38 -2.75 -5.60
N VAL A 19 14.60 -3.17 -5.41
CA VAL A 19 15.76 -2.28 -5.33
C VAL A 19 16.66 -2.61 -6.50
N PRO A 20 16.87 -1.68 -7.45
CA PRO A 20 17.67 -1.98 -8.65
C PRO A 20 19.04 -2.54 -8.31
N GLY A 21 19.36 -3.71 -8.87
CA GLY A 21 20.65 -4.36 -8.67
C GLY A 21 20.82 -5.08 -7.34
N GLU A 22 19.79 -5.11 -6.49
CA GLU A 22 19.89 -5.72 -5.16
C GLU A 22 18.66 -6.57 -4.87
N LYS A 23 18.68 -7.24 -3.72
CA LYS A 23 17.49 -7.96 -3.27
C LYS A 23 16.40 -7.00 -2.90
N PRO A 24 15.13 -7.38 -3.10
CA PRO A 24 14.00 -6.53 -2.67
C PRO A 24 14.08 -6.26 -1.16
N GLU A 25 13.63 -5.07 -0.78
CA GLU A 25 13.57 -4.68 0.62
C GLU A 25 12.16 -4.95 1.15
N LYS A 26 12.06 -5.65 2.27
CA LYS A 26 10.76 -5.95 2.89
C LYS A 26 10.34 -4.78 3.76
N VAL A 27 9.17 -4.24 3.49
CA VAL A 27 8.62 -3.07 4.19
C VAL A 27 7.23 -3.40 4.67
N ASP A 28 6.98 -3.23 5.98
CA ASP A 28 5.67 -3.49 6.57
C ASP A 28 4.81 -2.23 6.49
N PHE A 29 3.78 -2.28 5.67
CA PHE A 29 2.83 -1.19 5.56
C PHE A 29 1.59 -1.47 6.39
N ASP A 30 1.01 -0.42 6.96
CA ASP A 30 -0.36 -0.45 7.45
C ASP A 30 -1.23 0.19 6.36
N PHE A 31 -2.11 -0.62 5.78
CA PHE A 31 -2.99 -0.16 4.71
C PHE A 31 -4.38 0.15 5.23
N ASN A 32 -5.05 1.08 4.59
CA ASN A 32 -6.44 1.38 4.88
C ASN A 32 -7.35 0.29 4.32
N TYR A 33 -8.24 -0.23 5.16
CA TYR A 33 -9.23 -1.20 4.73
C TYR A 33 -10.24 -0.56 3.78
N MET A 34 -10.70 -1.33 2.81
CA MET A 34 -11.80 -0.95 1.93
C MET A 34 -12.79 -2.10 1.82
N SER A 35 -14.08 -1.76 1.88
CA SER A 35 -15.12 -2.73 1.56
C SER A 35 -15.06 -3.07 0.07
N LYS A 36 -15.77 -4.12 -0.32
CA LYS A 36 -15.82 -4.51 -1.74
C LYS A 36 -16.30 -3.36 -2.62
N SER A 37 -17.35 -2.65 -2.18
CA SER A 37 -17.88 -1.53 -2.94
C SER A 37 -16.94 -0.34 -2.97
N ALA A 38 -16.28 -0.05 -1.83
CA ALA A 38 -15.30 1.04 -1.77
C ALA A 38 -14.10 0.74 -2.66
N TYR A 39 -13.64 -0.52 -2.68
CA TYR A 39 -12.53 -0.91 -3.53
C TYR A 39 -12.87 -0.73 -5.01
N LYS A 40 -14.09 -1.08 -5.42
CA LYS A 40 -14.53 -0.88 -6.80
C LYS A 40 -14.51 0.61 -7.16
N THR A 41 -15.01 1.46 -6.27
CA THR A 41 -15.00 2.90 -6.48
C THR A 41 -13.57 3.41 -6.59
N PHE A 42 -12.67 2.90 -5.74
CA PHE A 42 -11.27 3.28 -5.79
C PHE A 42 -10.64 2.92 -7.13
N LEU A 43 -10.88 1.70 -7.63
CA LEU A 43 -10.34 1.28 -8.93
C LEU A 43 -10.83 2.18 -10.06
N ASP A 44 -12.11 2.55 -10.03
CA ASP A 44 -12.67 3.46 -11.02
C ASP A 44 -12.02 4.85 -10.96
N SER A 45 -11.61 5.28 -9.78
CA SER A 45 -10.99 6.60 -9.59
C SER A 45 -9.53 6.66 -10.02
N MET A 46 -8.90 5.52 -10.26
CA MET A 46 -7.47 5.50 -10.63
C MET A 46 -7.20 6.06 -12.02
N ALA A 47 -8.18 6.00 -12.89
CA ALA A 47 -8.02 6.48 -14.27
C ALA A 47 -7.70 7.98 -14.28
N GLY A 48 -6.64 8.36 -14.99
CA GLY A 48 -6.27 9.76 -15.14
C GLY A 48 -5.55 10.38 -13.95
N GLN A 49 -5.21 9.58 -12.92
CA GLN A 49 -4.46 10.06 -11.77
C GLN A 49 -3.05 9.47 -11.77
N ASP A 50 -2.11 10.20 -11.19
CA ASP A 50 -0.75 9.71 -11.01
C ASP A 50 -0.70 8.65 -9.91
N ASP A 51 0.30 7.77 -9.96
CA ASP A 51 0.47 6.69 -8.98
C ASP A 51 0.53 7.23 -7.55
N ASN A 52 1.27 8.32 -7.32
CA ASN A 52 1.39 8.87 -5.97
C ASN A 52 0.07 9.40 -5.44
N GLU A 53 -0.83 9.88 -6.31
CA GLU A 53 -2.13 10.37 -5.88
C GLU A 53 -3.06 9.23 -5.46
N THR A 54 -2.97 8.09 -6.15
CA THR A 54 -3.83 6.95 -5.86
C THR A 54 -3.26 6.07 -4.75
N ILE A 55 -1.99 5.71 -4.85
CA ILE A 55 -1.36 4.78 -3.90
C ILE A 55 -1.26 5.41 -2.50
N PHE A 56 -1.03 6.72 -2.42
CA PHE A 56 -1.01 7.43 -1.14
C PHE A 56 -2.27 7.14 -0.31
N LYS A 57 -3.42 7.06 -0.97
CA LYS A 57 -4.70 6.82 -0.28
C LYS A 57 -4.78 5.46 0.40
N LEU A 58 -3.96 4.51 -0.01
CA LEU A 58 -3.94 3.17 0.55
C LEU A 58 -3.15 3.09 1.85
N ILE A 59 -2.23 4.01 2.07
CA ILE A 59 -1.24 3.91 3.14
C ILE A 59 -1.71 4.66 4.37
N ALA A 60 -1.91 3.92 5.47
CA ALA A 60 -2.21 4.53 6.76
C ALA A 60 -0.93 4.87 7.52
N LYS A 61 0.04 3.93 7.52
CA LYS A 61 1.33 4.10 8.17
C LYS A 61 2.39 3.32 7.40
N TRP A 62 3.63 3.78 7.48
CA TRP A 62 4.77 3.06 6.93
C TRP A 62 6.00 3.25 7.83
N PRO A 63 6.98 2.35 7.79
CA PRO A 63 8.19 2.46 8.61
C PRO A 63 9.29 3.27 7.91
N LEU A 64 8.94 4.20 7.03
CA LEU A 64 9.90 4.96 6.23
C LEU A 64 9.96 6.43 6.62
N ASN A 65 9.40 6.78 7.79
CA ASN A 65 9.30 8.18 8.21
C ASN A 65 10.67 8.86 8.32
N GLU A 66 11.70 8.12 8.77
CA GLU A 66 13.03 8.72 8.94
C GLU A 66 13.69 9.04 7.60
N VAL A 67 13.31 8.33 6.54
CA VAL A 67 13.92 8.50 5.22
C VAL A 67 13.10 9.45 4.35
N PHE A 68 11.79 9.26 4.32
CA PHE A 68 10.91 9.99 3.39
C PHE A 68 9.94 10.93 4.10
N GLY A 69 9.83 10.85 5.42
CA GLY A 69 8.83 11.58 6.17
C GLY A 69 7.54 10.81 6.31
N GLU A 70 6.54 11.41 6.94
CA GLU A 70 5.24 10.79 7.10
C GLU A 70 4.57 10.56 5.75
N PRO A 71 3.69 9.53 5.62
CA PRO A 71 3.00 9.29 4.36
C PRO A 71 2.22 10.52 3.91
N SER A 72 2.52 10.99 2.71
CA SER A 72 1.85 12.12 2.06
C SER A 72 2.01 11.94 0.57
N GLN A 73 1.30 12.72 -0.22
CA GLN A 73 1.50 12.65 -1.67
C GLN A 73 2.95 12.95 -2.04
N ALA A 74 3.57 13.92 -1.35
CA ALA A 74 4.95 14.30 -1.64
C ALA A 74 5.94 13.20 -1.24
N SER A 75 5.81 12.62 -0.05
CA SER A 75 6.74 11.58 0.41
C SER A 75 6.59 10.31 -0.40
N VAL A 76 5.37 9.96 -0.80
CA VAL A 76 5.11 8.81 -1.66
C VAL A 76 5.69 9.04 -3.05
N ALA A 77 5.57 10.26 -3.57
CA ALA A 77 6.18 10.61 -4.87
C ALA A 77 7.69 10.47 -4.80
N ASP A 78 8.31 10.89 -3.70
CA ASP A 78 9.76 10.75 -3.52
C ASP A 78 10.19 9.28 -3.51
N LEU A 79 9.41 8.43 -2.84
CA LEU A 79 9.67 6.99 -2.82
C LEU A 79 9.59 6.42 -4.24
N PHE A 80 8.56 6.80 -4.99
CA PHE A 80 8.35 6.27 -6.34
C PHE A 80 9.42 6.75 -7.31
N ASP A 81 9.90 7.98 -7.13
CA ASP A 81 10.97 8.50 -7.96
C ASP A 81 12.28 7.74 -7.70
N ALA A 82 12.57 7.44 -6.44
CA ALA A 82 13.77 6.72 -6.06
C ALA A 82 13.71 5.23 -6.41
N TYR A 83 12.53 4.63 -6.31
CA TYR A 83 12.34 3.17 -6.52
C TYR A 83 11.18 2.97 -7.51
N PRO A 84 11.49 2.93 -8.81
CA PRO A 84 10.42 2.86 -9.82
C PRO A 84 9.52 1.62 -9.75
N GLY A 85 9.98 0.55 -9.11
CA GLY A 85 9.15 -0.64 -8.91
C GLY A 85 8.22 -0.56 -7.71
N ALA A 86 8.32 0.48 -6.89
CA ALA A 86 7.53 0.60 -5.67
C ALA A 86 6.02 0.71 -5.91
N PRO A 87 5.54 1.51 -6.88
CA PRO A 87 4.08 1.63 -7.07
C PRO A 87 3.40 0.30 -7.30
N SER A 88 3.91 -0.51 -8.22
CA SER A 88 3.32 -1.82 -8.51
C SER A 88 3.41 -2.76 -7.32
N ALA A 89 4.55 -2.75 -6.62
CA ALA A 89 4.75 -3.63 -5.47
C ALA A 89 3.78 -3.29 -4.34
N ILE A 90 3.62 -2.01 -4.05
CA ILE A 90 2.72 -1.56 -2.97
C ILE A 90 1.28 -1.88 -3.32
N PHE A 91 0.85 -1.58 -4.55
CA PHE A 91 -0.51 -1.88 -4.96
C PHE A 91 -0.79 -3.38 -4.90
N ALA A 92 0.13 -4.20 -5.42
CA ALA A 92 -0.03 -5.66 -5.38
C ALA A 92 -0.11 -6.16 -3.94
N GLY A 93 0.71 -5.63 -3.04
CA GLY A 93 0.66 -5.98 -1.63
C GLY A 93 -0.66 -5.61 -0.98
N PHE A 94 -1.17 -4.44 -1.29
CA PHE A 94 -2.48 -3.99 -0.79
C PHE A 94 -3.58 -4.94 -1.25
N VAL A 95 -3.64 -5.25 -2.54
CA VAL A 95 -4.66 -6.13 -3.10
C VAL A 95 -4.60 -7.52 -2.47
N LYS A 96 -3.39 -8.05 -2.32
CA LYS A 96 -3.19 -9.36 -1.71
C LYS A 96 -3.67 -9.37 -0.26
N GLY A 97 -3.26 -8.38 0.51
CA GLY A 97 -3.65 -8.30 1.92
C GLY A 97 -5.15 -8.11 2.09
N LEU A 98 -5.74 -7.26 1.24
CA LEU A 98 -7.17 -6.98 1.32
C LEU A 98 -8.02 -8.21 1.03
N HIS A 99 -7.65 -9.01 0.03
CA HIS A 99 -8.47 -10.12 -0.44
C HIS A 99 -8.09 -11.47 0.13
N GLN A 100 -6.81 -11.68 0.47
CA GLN A 100 -6.32 -13.00 0.88
C GLN A 100 -5.87 -13.05 2.34
N GLY A 101 -5.82 -11.90 2.99
CA GLY A 101 -5.28 -11.81 4.33
C GLY A 101 -3.76 -11.97 4.33
N ARG A 102 -3.18 -12.09 5.53
CA ARG A 102 -1.71 -12.21 5.66
C ARG A 102 -1.28 -13.62 5.31
N ALA A 103 -0.38 -13.71 4.34
CA ALA A 103 0.19 -14.99 3.94
C ALA A 103 1.17 -15.49 5.00
N GLY A 104 1.24 -16.81 5.16
CA GLY A 104 2.25 -17.44 5.99
C GLY A 104 2.00 -17.36 7.49
N ASN A 105 0.83 -17.05 7.90
CA ASN A 105 0.51 -16.99 9.34
C ASN A 105 0.44 -18.32 9.99
#